data_f8f6e176eb8e238b7fb62b2f9187f16e
#
_entry.id   f8f6e176eb8e238b7fb62b2f9187f16e
#
_cell.length_a   1.000
_cell.length_b   1.000
_cell.length_c   1.000
_cell.angle_alpha   90.00
_cell.angle_beta   90.00
_cell.angle_gamma   90.00
#
_symmetry.space_group_name_H-M   'P 1'
#
loop_
_entity.id
_entity.type
_entity.pdbx_description
1 polymer ?
#
loop_
_entity_poly.entity_id
_entity_poly.type
_entity_poly.pdbx_seq_one_letter_code
_entity_poly.pdbx_strand_id
1 'polypeptide(L)'
;SAASDVYMRQEKYSGVLGFEDNWPEQGDYDLNDVVMKYQSSVDYNIDNKVLNIIDKFTLAWTGANYKNSFAYEVPFDLSKASKVTVNGSEASSYSGNVITLFKDAKAELGVSNVNAEDMINQNIQEKTYTVSIQFNNPTLDKSVVVAPYNPFIKVFNSATEVHLTDHKPTTGANNRFPSGADISRGDVDGTYFICKDGFPFAIHVDARLDASILNLDLKKENQRIDKTYPKFAEWAKTRDPQIKWWK
;
A
#
# COMPACT_ATOMS: atom_id res chain seq x y z
N SER A 1 33.40 -20.21 24.31
CA SER A 1 32.11 -20.18 23.66
C SER A 1 32.25 -19.32 22.42
N ALA A 2 32.31 -19.92 21.24
CA ALA A 2 32.28 -19.21 19.99
C ALA A 2 30.88 -18.57 19.89
N ALA A 3 30.81 -17.26 20.08
CA ALA A 3 29.69 -16.49 19.59
C ALA A 3 29.68 -16.70 18.07
N SER A 4 28.71 -17.46 17.57
CA SER A 4 28.48 -17.53 16.16
C SER A 4 28.17 -16.10 15.70
N ASP A 5 29.07 -15.48 14.97
CA ASP A 5 28.75 -14.27 14.21
C ASP A 5 27.55 -14.60 13.33
N VAL A 6 26.38 -14.23 13.78
CA VAL A 6 25.16 -14.34 12.97
C VAL A 6 25.34 -13.33 11.86
N TYR A 7 25.79 -13.80 10.71
CA TYR A 7 25.92 -12.97 9.52
C TYR A 7 24.52 -12.57 9.08
N MET A 8 24.06 -11.42 9.57
CA MET A 8 22.77 -10.86 9.16
C MET A 8 22.94 -10.16 7.82
N ARG A 9 22.04 -10.49 6.91
CA ARG A 9 21.87 -9.80 5.63
C ARG A 9 20.57 -9.02 5.67
N GLN A 10 20.47 -7.96 4.88
CA GLN A 10 19.30 -7.10 4.84
C GLN A 10 18.90 -6.82 3.39
N GLU A 11 17.59 -6.91 3.12
CA GLU A 11 16.95 -6.35 1.93
C GLU A 11 16.12 -5.15 2.29
N LYS A 12 16.05 -4.18 1.37
CA LYS A 12 15.29 -2.93 1.56
C LYS A 12 14.35 -2.70 0.38
N TYR A 13 13.16 -2.24 0.72
CA TYR A 13 12.13 -1.86 -0.24
C TYR A 13 11.63 -0.47 0.12
N SER A 14 11.24 0.32 -0.88
CA SER A 14 10.63 1.63 -0.65
C SER A 14 9.82 2.05 -1.87
N GLY A 15 8.81 2.88 -1.64
CA GLY A 15 7.98 3.37 -2.72
C GLY A 15 6.84 4.25 -2.25
N VAL A 16 5.99 4.61 -3.21
CA VAL A 16 4.77 5.38 -3.01
C VAL A 16 3.58 4.56 -3.50
N LEU A 17 2.49 4.66 -2.76
CA LEU A 17 1.19 4.08 -3.07
C LEU A 17 0.16 5.22 -3.17
N GLY A 18 -0.72 5.15 -4.15
CA GLY A 18 -1.86 6.05 -4.30
C GLY A 18 -3.13 5.25 -4.57
N PHE A 19 -4.25 5.66 -4.00
CA PHE A 19 -5.53 4.94 -4.07
C PHE A 19 -6.67 5.87 -4.47
N GLU A 20 -7.62 5.33 -5.24
CA GLU A 20 -8.97 5.88 -5.48
C GLU A 20 -9.98 5.20 -4.57
N ASP A 21 -10.90 5.96 -3.99
CA ASP A 21 -11.90 5.43 -3.06
C ASP A 21 -13.30 5.26 -3.66
N ASN A 22 -13.50 5.65 -4.91
CA ASN A 22 -14.77 5.54 -5.61
C ASN A 22 -15.03 4.17 -6.28
N TRP A 23 -14.16 3.17 -6.05
CA TRP A 23 -14.38 1.84 -6.62
C TRP A 23 -15.83 1.36 -6.35
N PRO A 24 -16.56 0.81 -7.33
CA PRO A 24 -16.09 0.38 -8.66
C PRO A 24 -16.12 1.45 -9.77
N GLU A 25 -16.47 2.69 -9.46
CA GLU A 25 -16.44 3.80 -10.41
C GLU A 25 -15.07 4.48 -10.42
N GLN A 26 -14.73 5.16 -11.52
CA GLN A 26 -13.40 5.76 -11.68
C GLN A 26 -13.15 7.00 -10.82
N GLY A 27 -14.22 7.67 -10.33
CA GLY A 27 -14.06 8.94 -9.62
C GLY A 27 -13.45 10.03 -10.51
N ASP A 28 -12.74 10.98 -9.89
CA ASP A 28 -11.99 12.04 -10.59
C ASP A 28 -10.61 11.58 -11.04
N TYR A 29 -10.18 10.41 -10.58
CA TYR A 29 -9.01 9.68 -11.05
C TYR A 29 -7.69 10.42 -10.86
N ASP A 30 -7.51 11.01 -9.69
CA ASP A 30 -6.26 11.67 -9.32
C ASP A 30 -5.34 10.81 -8.44
N LEU A 31 -5.85 9.65 -7.97
CA LEU A 31 -5.12 8.63 -7.19
C LEU A 31 -4.53 9.18 -5.89
N ASN A 32 -5.23 10.10 -5.26
CA ASN A 32 -4.77 10.82 -4.09
C ASN A 32 -5.66 10.66 -2.84
N ASP A 33 -6.76 9.89 -2.93
CA ASP A 33 -7.67 9.68 -1.80
C ASP A 33 -6.98 9.13 -0.56
N VAL A 34 -5.98 8.28 -0.76
CA VAL A 34 -4.99 7.90 0.26
C VAL A 34 -3.62 7.76 -0.39
N VAL A 35 -2.67 8.58 0.04
CA VAL A 35 -1.28 8.50 -0.42
C VAL A 35 -0.38 8.02 0.71
N MET A 36 0.28 6.90 0.49
CA MET A 36 1.22 6.30 1.43
C MET A 36 2.63 6.27 0.84
N LYS A 37 3.62 6.61 1.65
CA LYS A 37 5.03 6.24 1.39
C LYS A 37 5.36 5.02 2.23
N TYR A 38 6.22 4.14 1.74
CA TYR A 38 6.67 3.03 2.55
C TYR A 38 8.19 2.82 2.45
N GLN A 39 8.75 2.30 3.53
CA GLN A 39 10.11 1.76 3.60
C GLN A 39 10.03 0.47 4.39
N SER A 40 10.57 -0.60 3.85
CA SER A 40 10.63 -1.90 4.50
C SER A 40 12.06 -2.40 4.54
N SER A 41 12.45 -3.01 5.64
CA SER A 41 13.71 -3.72 5.79
C SER A 41 13.46 -5.13 6.29
N VAL A 42 14.09 -6.11 5.64
CA VAL A 42 13.98 -7.53 5.94
C VAL A 42 15.35 -8.06 6.30
N ASP A 43 15.53 -8.42 7.57
CA ASP A 43 16.74 -9.05 8.07
C ASP A 43 16.61 -10.56 7.98
N TYR A 44 17.63 -11.24 7.45
CA TYR A 44 17.63 -12.69 7.27
C TYR A 44 19.01 -13.30 7.53
N ASN A 45 19.03 -14.58 7.88
CA ASN A 45 20.25 -15.33 8.18
C ASN A 45 20.92 -15.88 6.89
N ILE A 46 22.02 -16.59 7.07
CA ILE A 46 22.78 -17.19 5.97
C ILE A 46 21.96 -18.23 5.16
N ASP A 47 20.96 -18.86 5.78
CA ASP A 47 20.07 -19.82 5.15
C ASP A 47 18.86 -19.15 4.47
N ASN A 48 18.91 -17.84 4.28
CA ASN A 48 17.84 -17.00 3.73
C ASN A 48 16.52 -17.05 4.54
N LYS A 49 16.60 -17.32 5.84
CA LYS A 49 15.42 -17.32 6.72
C LYS A 49 15.27 -15.97 7.41
N VAL A 50 14.07 -15.42 7.36
CA VAL A 50 13.72 -14.11 7.91
C VAL A 50 13.79 -14.12 9.42
N LEU A 51 14.53 -13.17 9.98
CA LEU A 51 14.69 -12.92 11.41
C LEU A 51 13.78 -11.81 11.89
N ASN A 52 13.72 -10.74 11.11
CA ASN A 52 12.98 -9.53 11.47
C ASN A 52 12.52 -8.77 10.23
N ILE A 53 11.34 -8.19 10.31
CA ILE A 53 10.81 -7.27 9.31
C ILE A 53 10.46 -5.97 10.01
N ILE A 54 10.90 -4.84 9.45
CA ILE A 54 10.50 -3.51 9.93
C ILE A 54 9.88 -2.77 8.73
N ASP A 55 8.58 -2.56 8.80
CA ASP A 55 7.83 -1.80 7.82
C ASP A 55 7.49 -0.42 8.40
N LYS A 56 7.84 0.62 7.66
CA LYS A 56 7.43 2.00 7.96
C LYS A 56 6.51 2.46 6.84
N PHE A 57 5.24 2.69 7.19
CA PHE A 57 4.24 3.28 6.31
C PHE A 57 3.94 4.70 6.79
N THR A 58 4.08 5.67 5.90
CA THR A 58 3.82 7.08 6.19
C THR A 58 2.61 7.54 5.40
N LEU A 59 1.53 7.91 6.09
CA LEU A 59 0.39 8.59 5.50
C LEU A 59 0.83 10.01 5.14
N ALA A 60 0.96 10.27 3.84
CA ALA A 60 1.49 11.51 3.30
C ALA A 60 0.38 12.49 2.91
N TRP A 61 -0.78 11.98 2.48
CA TRP A 61 -1.90 12.79 2.01
C TRP A 61 -3.22 12.01 2.04
N THR A 62 -4.33 12.73 2.07
CA THR A 62 -5.68 12.22 1.77
C THR A 62 -6.48 13.32 1.09
N GLY A 63 -6.81 13.14 -0.21
CA GLY A 63 -7.70 14.01 -0.97
C GLY A 63 -9.19 13.68 -0.76
N ALA A 64 -9.47 12.54 -0.17
CA ALA A 64 -10.81 11.98 -0.06
C ALA A 64 -11.79 12.86 0.73
N ASN A 65 -13.06 12.83 0.31
CA ASN A 65 -14.17 13.25 1.14
C ASN A 65 -14.68 12.14 2.08
N TYR A 66 -14.30 10.89 1.81
CA TYR A 66 -14.71 9.72 2.59
C TYR A 66 -13.71 9.39 3.71
N LYS A 67 -14.17 8.54 4.64
CA LYS A 67 -13.32 7.99 5.69
C LYS A 67 -12.65 6.73 5.16
N ASN A 68 -11.38 6.82 4.86
CA ASN A 68 -10.60 5.73 4.30
C ASN A 68 -9.68 5.13 5.36
N SER A 69 -9.73 3.82 5.52
CA SER A 69 -8.75 3.08 6.30
C SER A 69 -7.56 2.67 5.42
N PHE A 70 -6.46 2.26 6.04
CA PHE A 70 -5.38 1.58 5.35
C PHE A 70 -4.93 0.34 6.10
N ALA A 71 -4.76 -0.73 5.36
CA ALA A 71 -4.26 -2.01 5.82
C ALA A 71 -3.38 -2.66 4.75
N TYR A 72 -2.66 -3.72 5.13
CA TYR A 72 -1.98 -4.58 4.18
C TYR A 72 -2.00 -6.03 4.64
N GLU A 73 -2.06 -6.95 3.70
CA GLU A 73 -1.98 -8.37 3.92
C GLU A 73 -0.57 -8.87 3.60
N VAL A 74 0.06 -9.56 4.54
CA VAL A 74 1.36 -10.21 4.30
C VAL A 74 1.16 -11.61 3.70
N PRO A 75 2.08 -12.09 2.83
CA PRO A 75 1.94 -13.37 2.14
C PRO A 75 2.37 -14.58 3.01
N PHE A 76 2.38 -14.43 4.33
CA PHE A 76 2.80 -15.46 5.26
C PHE A 76 1.96 -15.43 6.54
N ASP A 77 1.97 -16.56 7.26
CA ASP A 77 1.20 -16.74 8.49
C ASP A 77 1.82 -15.95 9.67
N LEU A 78 1.16 -14.86 10.06
CA LEU A 78 1.57 -14.02 11.20
C LEU A 78 1.57 -14.75 12.53
N SER A 79 0.81 -15.86 12.68
CA SER A 79 0.82 -16.66 13.91
C SER A 79 2.17 -17.34 14.19
N LYS A 80 3.02 -17.44 13.15
CA LYS A 80 4.40 -17.96 13.27
C LYS A 80 5.40 -16.93 13.73
N ALA A 81 5.03 -15.65 13.74
CA ALA A 81 5.87 -14.59 14.31
C ALA A 81 5.91 -14.72 15.83
N SER A 82 7.08 -14.52 16.40
CA SER A 82 7.26 -14.51 17.87
C SER A 82 6.70 -13.23 18.49
N LYS A 83 6.69 -12.15 17.71
CA LYS A 83 6.18 -10.85 18.14
C LYS A 83 5.80 -10.01 16.94
N VAL A 84 4.65 -9.33 17.03
CA VAL A 84 4.19 -8.33 16.07
C VAL A 84 3.84 -7.06 16.85
N THR A 85 4.44 -5.93 16.48
CA THR A 85 4.13 -4.63 17.11
C THR A 85 3.79 -3.58 16.07
N VAL A 86 2.92 -2.65 16.45
CA VAL A 86 2.63 -1.42 15.70
C VAL A 86 2.95 -0.24 16.62
N ASN A 87 3.86 0.63 16.19
CA ASN A 87 4.37 1.76 16.97
C ASN A 87 4.88 1.36 18.36
N GLY A 88 5.54 0.20 18.44
CA GLY A 88 6.12 -0.34 19.67
C GLY A 88 5.15 -1.04 20.62
N SER A 89 3.84 -0.94 20.40
CA SER A 89 2.83 -1.67 21.17
C SER A 89 2.51 -3.01 20.49
N GLU A 90 2.22 -4.05 21.27
CA GLU A 90 1.76 -5.31 20.71
C GLU A 90 0.51 -5.09 19.85
N ALA A 91 0.55 -5.63 18.64
CA ALA A 91 -0.51 -5.41 17.68
C ALA A 91 -1.77 -6.18 18.08
N SER A 92 -2.74 -5.47 18.64
CA SER A 92 -4.13 -5.94 18.77
C SER A 92 -4.93 -5.79 17.46
N SER A 93 -4.30 -5.25 16.42
CA SER A 93 -4.97 -4.81 15.19
C SER A 93 -4.65 -5.67 13.96
N TYR A 94 -4.18 -6.92 14.11
CA TYR A 94 -4.13 -7.84 12.99
C TYR A 94 -5.16 -8.96 13.13
N SER A 95 -5.73 -9.37 12.00
CA SER A 95 -6.63 -10.53 11.90
C SER A 95 -6.16 -11.41 10.75
N GLY A 96 -5.82 -12.64 11.06
CA GLY A 96 -5.16 -13.51 10.08
C GLY A 96 -3.81 -12.89 9.67
N ASN A 97 -3.65 -12.64 8.38
CA ASN A 97 -2.43 -12.07 7.80
C ASN A 97 -2.55 -10.56 7.49
N VAL A 98 -3.63 -9.90 7.96
CA VAL A 98 -3.92 -8.49 7.68
C VAL A 98 -3.54 -7.62 8.87
N ILE A 99 -2.75 -6.59 8.63
CA ILE A 99 -2.38 -5.57 9.61
C ILE A 99 -3.06 -4.25 9.21
N THR A 100 -3.94 -3.73 10.09
CA THR A 100 -4.60 -2.43 9.90
C THR A 100 -3.81 -1.35 10.62
N LEU A 101 -3.43 -0.30 9.90
CA LEU A 101 -2.66 0.81 10.47
C LEU A 101 -3.57 1.92 11.01
N PHE A 102 -4.63 2.24 10.29
CA PHE A 102 -5.62 3.23 10.72
C PHE A 102 -6.98 2.98 10.06
N LYS A 103 -8.02 3.65 10.61
CA LYS A 103 -9.41 3.53 10.15
C LYS A 103 -9.95 4.77 9.46
N ASP A 104 -9.29 5.92 9.59
CA ASP A 104 -9.72 7.20 9.03
C ASP A 104 -8.51 8.08 8.75
N ALA A 105 -8.08 8.15 7.47
CA ALA A 105 -6.92 8.93 7.04
C ALA A 105 -7.04 10.42 7.40
N LYS A 106 -8.26 11.00 7.29
CA LYS A 106 -8.48 12.42 7.64
C LYS A 106 -8.29 12.67 9.13
N ALA A 107 -8.78 11.76 9.98
CA ALA A 107 -8.61 11.86 11.42
C ALA A 107 -7.13 11.73 11.81
N GLU A 108 -6.38 10.84 11.17
CA GLU A 108 -4.96 10.65 11.42
C GLU A 108 -4.10 11.87 11.06
N LEU A 109 -4.50 12.63 10.03
CA LEU A 109 -3.83 13.88 9.62
C LEU A 109 -4.41 15.13 10.31
N GLY A 110 -5.43 14.97 11.19
CA GLY A 110 -6.05 16.09 11.90
C GLY A 110 -6.95 16.99 11.04
N VAL A 111 -7.45 16.48 9.90
CA VAL A 111 -8.19 17.26 8.89
C VAL A 111 -9.64 16.77 8.68
N SER A 112 -10.24 16.14 9.67
CA SER A 112 -11.59 15.51 9.55
C SER A 112 -12.71 16.44 9.10
N ASN A 113 -12.59 17.74 9.33
CA ASN A 113 -13.59 18.74 8.98
C ASN A 113 -13.13 19.67 7.84
N VAL A 114 -12.10 19.29 7.10
CA VAL A 114 -11.50 20.09 6.02
C VAL A 114 -11.87 19.45 4.69
N ASN A 115 -12.33 20.26 3.73
CA ASN A 115 -12.54 19.78 2.36
C ASN A 115 -11.19 19.54 1.68
N ALA A 116 -11.14 18.61 0.73
CA ALA A 116 -9.92 18.24 0.02
C ALA A 116 -9.23 19.46 -0.63
N GLU A 117 -9.99 20.32 -1.30
CA GLU A 117 -9.48 21.54 -1.94
C GLU A 117 -8.84 22.50 -0.94
N ASP A 118 -9.38 22.62 0.27
CA ASP A 118 -8.86 23.50 1.32
C ASP A 118 -7.61 22.93 1.99
N MET A 119 -7.38 21.62 1.90
CA MET A 119 -6.22 20.96 2.50
C MET A 119 -4.90 21.34 1.84
N ILE A 120 -4.91 21.65 0.52
CA ILE A 120 -3.71 22.03 -0.24
C ILE A 120 -2.98 23.22 0.38
N ASN A 121 -3.72 24.14 1.00
CA ASN A 121 -3.18 25.34 1.61
C ASN A 121 -2.79 25.15 3.09
N GLN A 122 -2.91 23.94 3.63
CA GLN A 122 -2.60 23.63 5.02
C GLN A 122 -1.26 22.91 5.14
N ASN A 123 -0.54 23.23 6.21
CA ASN A 123 0.70 22.53 6.54
C ASN A 123 0.38 21.20 7.25
N ILE A 124 -0.05 20.21 6.48
CA ILE A 124 -0.40 18.88 6.98
C ILE A 124 0.87 18.11 7.30
N GLN A 125 0.96 17.61 8.54
CA GLN A 125 2.08 16.79 8.97
C GLN A 125 1.84 15.32 8.62
N GLU A 126 2.75 14.72 7.88
CA GLU A 126 2.74 13.30 7.55
C GLU A 126 2.80 12.46 8.84
N LYS A 127 2.12 11.31 8.86
CA LYS A 127 2.08 10.41 10.01
C LYS A 127 2.66 9.04 9.67
N THR A 128 3.68 8.61 10.43
CA THR A 128 4.37 7.33 10.20
C THR A 128 3.91 6.28 11.20
N TYR A 129 3.70 5.07 10.70
CA TYR A 129 3.42 3.85 11.43
C TYR A 129 4.60 2.89 11.23
N THR A 130 5.13 2.38 12.34
CA THR A 130 6.21 1.39 12.30
C THR A 130 5.66 0.04 12.75
N VAL A 131 5.73 -0.96 11.87
CA VAL A 131 5.40 -2.34 12.18
C VAL A 131 6.69 -3.13 12.31
N SER A 132 6.82 -3.91 13.38
CA SER A 132 7.92 -4.84 13.58
C SER A 132 7.37 -6.26 13.72
N ILE A 133 7.92 -7.19 12.92
CA ILE A 133 7.56 -8.61 12.93
C ILE A 133 8.84 -9.40 13.19
N GLN A 134 8.88 -10.16 14.29
CA GLN A 134 10.07 -10.88 14.74
C GLN A 134 9.84 -12.39 14.71
N PHE A 135 10.88 -13.14 14.33
CA PHE A 135 10.84 -14.61 14.26
C PHE A 135 12.00 -15.20 15.08
N ASN A 136 11.71 -15.74 16.28
CA ASN A 136 12.72 -16.41 17.12
C ASN A 136 13.14 -17.76 16.52
N ASN A 137 12.20 -18.43 15.82
CA ASN A 137 12.45 -19.69 15.10
C ASN A 137 12.24 -19.44 13.60
N PRO A 138 13.25 -18.94 12.89
CA PRO A 138 13.10 -18.46 11.52
C PRO A 138 12.93 -19.63 10.54
N THR A 139 11.73 -19.81 10.01
CA THR A 139 11.41 -20.79 8.96
C THR A 139 10.96 -20.14 7.66
N LEU A 140 10.55 -18.85 7.71
CA LEU A 140 10.08 -18.10 6.58
C LEU A 140 11.24 -17.78 5.63
N ASP A 141 11.12 -18.15 4.35
CA ASP A 141 12.11 -17.80 3.33
C ASP A 141 11.96 -16.34 2.91
N LYS A 142 13.07 -15.63 2.78
CA LYS A 142 13.07 -14.21 2.41
C LYS A 142 12.42 -13.92 1.06
N SER A 143 12.45 -14.88 0.13
CA SER A 143 11.90 -14.71 -1.22
C SER A 143 10.39 -14.44 -1.25
N VAL A 144 9.67 -14.83 -0.19
CA VAL A 144 8.23 -14.54 -0.08
C VAL A 144 7.95 -13.17 0.54
N VAL A 145 8.98 -12.47 1.05
CA VAL A 145 8.83 -11.19 1.76
C VAL A 145 9.23 -10.05 0.83
N VAL A 146 8.28 -9.61 0.02
CA VAL A 146 8.47 -8.52 -0.96
C VAL A 146 7.47 -7.41 -0.69
N ALA A 147 7.92 -6.32 -0.03
CA ALA A 147 7.07 -5.17 0.22
C ALA A 147 6.75 -4.41 -1.09
N PRO A 148 5.56 -3.77 -1.19
CA PRO A 148 4.62 -3.45 -0.11
C PRO A 148 3.59 -4.56 0.20
N TYR A 149 3.77 -5.79 -0.25
CA TYR A 149 2.85 -6.92 -0.07
C TYR A 149 1.53 -6.71 -0.83
N ASN A 150 0.38 -6.87 -0.14
CA ASN A 150 -0.95 -6.61 -0.66
C ASN A 150 -1.60 -5.45 0.12
N PRO A 151 -1.22 -4.17 -0.15
CA PRO A 151 -1.79 -3.01 0.52
C PRO A 151 -3.17 -2.68 -0.05
N PHE A 152 -4.05 -2.18 0.81
CA PHE A 152 -5.40 -1.79 0.41
C PHE A 152 -6.02 -0.75 1.34
N ILE A 153 -7.06 -0.09 0.82
CA ILE A 153 -7.95 0.78 1.60
C ILE A 153 -9.33 0.16 1.73
N LYS A 154 -10.07 0.56 2.78
CA LYS A 154 -11.52 0.32 2.93
C LYS A 154 -12.22 1.65 3.06
N VAL A 155 -13.19 1.89 2.19
CA VAL A 155 -14.01 3.09 2.21
C VAL A 155 -15.09 2.93 3.29
N PHE A 156 -15.26 3.91 4.19
CA PHE A 156 -16.18 3.87 5.34
C PHE A 156 -16.00 2.64 6.25
N ASN A 157 -14.81 2.06 6.32
CA ASN A 157 -14.58 0.80 7.02
C ASN A 157 -15.54 -0.33 6.59
N SER A 158 -16.02 -0.28 5.34
CA SER A 158 -16.86 -1.32 4.75
C SER A 158 -16.06 -2.61 4.52
N ALA A 159 -16.73 -3.65 4.06
CA ALA A 159 -16.03 -4.87 3.60
C ALA A 159 -15.57 -4.76 2.13
N THR A 160 -15.78 -3.62 1.47
CA THR A 160 -15.25 -3.34 0.13
C THR A 160 -13.81 -2.85 0.24
N GLU A 161 -12.92 -3.51 -0.47
CA GLU A 161 -11.49 -3.21 -0.48
C GLU A 161 -11.06 -2.68 -1.84
N VAL A 162 -10.06 -1.79 -1.86
CA VAL A 162 -9.40 -1.35 -3.10
C VAL A 162 -7.92 -1.67 -2.99
N HIS A 163 -7.45 -2.52 -3.90
CA HIS A 163 -6.08 -3.02 -3.95
C HIS A 163 -5.35 -2.55 -5.21
N LEU A 164 -4.06 -2.84 -5.26
CA LEU A 164 -3.28 -2.71 -6.48
C LEU A 164 -3.84 -3.64 -7.57
N THR A 165 -3.63 -3.29 -8.84
CA THR A 165 -4.02 -4.15 -9.97
C THR A 165 -3.45 -5.56 -9.79
N ASP A 166 -4.27 -6.57 -10.11
CA ASP A 166 -3.97 -8.00 -10.02
C ASP A 166 -3.65 -8.51 -8.59
N HIS A 167 -3.99 -7.71 -7.58
CA HIS A 167 -3.95 -8.15 -6.20
C HIS A 167 -5.35 -8.57 -5.74
N LYS A 168 -5.47 -9.82 -5.32
CA LYS A 168 -6.73 -10.38 -4.85
C LYS A 168 -7.16 -9.70 -3.54
N PRO A 169 -8.46 -9.34 -3.40
CA PRO A 169 -9.01 -8.91 -2.11
C PRO A 169 -8.84 -9.96 -1.02
N THR A 170 -8.79 -9.52 0.23
CA THR A 170 -8.68 -10.44 1.38
C THR A 170 -9.92 -11.34 1.50
N THR A 171 -9.82 -12.42 2.25
CA THR A 171 -10.95 -13.34 2.49
C THR A 171 -12.14 -12.68 3.17
N GLY A 172 -11.95 -11.52 3.81
CA GLY A 172 -13.00 -10.74 4.47
C GLY A 172 -13.70 -9.73 3.57
N ALA A 173 -13.23 -9.57 2.33
CA ALA A 173 -13.79 -8.63 1.38
C ALA A 173 -15.11 -9.12 0.75
N ASN A 174 -15.97 -8.17 0.37
CA ASN A 174 -17.21 -8.45 -0.35
C ASN A 174 -17.18 -7.96 -1.81
N ASN A 175 -16.02 -7.64 -2.34
CA ASN A 175 -15.85 -7.22 -3.73
C ASN A 175 -16.43 -8.27 -4.70
N ARG A 176 -17.04 -7.79 -5.78
CA ARG A 176 -17.53 -8.61 -6.90
C ARG A 176 -16.98 -8.08 -8.20
N PHE A 177 -16.51 -8.96 -9.06
CA PHE A 177 -15.92 -8.63 -10.36
C PHE A 177 -16.68 -9.34 -11.50
N PRO A 178 -16.96 -8.66 -12.62
CA PRO A 178 -16.79 -7.21 -12.84
C PRO A 178 -17.81 -6.38 -12.05
N SER A 179 -17.55 -5.07 -11.85
CA SER A 179 -18.48 -4.15 -11.22
C SER A 179 -18.20 -2.71 -11.67
N GLY A 180 -19.26 -1.96 -12.03
CA GLY A 180 -19.13 -0.58 -12.47
C GLY A 180 -18.14 -0.40 -13.63
N ALA A 181 -17.19 0.47 -13.45
CA ALA A 181 -16.09 0.70 -14.40
C ALA A 181 -14.98 -0.36 -14.35
N ASP A 182 -14.93 -1.16 -13.28
CA ASP A 182 -13.97 -2.26 -13.14
C ASP A 182 -14.38 -3.45 -14.02
N ILE A 183 -13.55 -3.78 -15.01
CA ILE A 183 -13.74 -4.88 -15.94
C ILE A 183 -13.06 -6.19 -15.52
N SER A 184 -12.40 -6.20 -14.39
CA SER A 184 -11.71 -7.38 -13.86
C SER A 184 -12.66 -8.56 -13.71
N ARG A 185 -12.14 -9.77 -13.82
CA ARG A 185 -12.94 -10.99 -13.72
C ARG A 185 -12.69 -11.79 -12.45
N GLY A 186 -11.89 -11.24 -11.55
CA GLY A 186 -11.58 -11.86 -10.26
C GLY A 186 -10.93 -13.23 -10.42
N ASP A 187 -11.40 -14.19 -9.64
CA ASP A 187 -10.85 -15.56 -9.63
C ASP A 187 -11.03 -16.32 -10.96
N VAL A 188 -11.79 -15.79 -11.94
CA VAL A 188 -11.97 -16.44 -13.24
C VAL A 188 -10.67 -16.43 -14.07
N ASP A 189 -9.93 -15.32 -14.03
CA ASP A 189 -8.66 -15.18 -14.78
C ASP A 189 -7.53 -14.50 -13.99
N GLY A 190 -7.77 -14.20 -12.73
CA GLY A 190 -6.78 -13.58 -11.83
C GLY A 190 -6.62 -12.07 -12.01
N THR A 191 -7.53 -11.42 -12.78
CA THR A 191 -7.50 -9.96 -12.94
C THR A 191 -8.31 -9.27 -11.85
N TYR A 192 -7.76 -8.20 -11.28
CA TYR A 192 -8.40 -7.41 -10.22
C TYR A 192 -8.09 -5.93 -10.39
N PHE A 193 -9.04 -5.07 -10.08
CA PHE A 193 -8.90 -3.62 -9.97
C PHE A 193 -8.31 -2.93 -11.21
N ILE A 194 -8.94 -3.18 -12.37
CA ILE A 194 -8.54 -2.58 -13.63
C ILE A 194 -9.75 -2.12 -14.48
N CYS A 195 -9.68 -0.92 -15.01
CA CYS A 195 -10.68 -0.38 -15.94
C CYS A 195 -10.38 -0.76 -17.40
N LYS A 196 -11.37 -0.53 -18.29
CA LYS A 196 -11.28 -0.83 -19.72
C LYS A 196 -10.06 -0.21 -20.41
N ASP A 197 -9.61 0.96 -19.96
CA ASP A 197 -8.45 1.65 -20.53
C ASP A 197 -7.12 1.20 -19.94
N GLY A 198 -7.12 0.14 -19.11
CA GLY A 198 -5.96 -0.33 -18.37
C GLY A 198 -5.65 0.49 -17.12
N PHE A 199 -6.47 1.50 -16.80
CA PHE A 199 -6.27 2.33 -15.62
C PHE A 199 -6.52 1.55 -14.33
N PRO A 200 -5.62 1.61 -13.33
CA PRO A 200 -5.76 0.94 -12.05
C PRO A 200 -6.58 1.78 -11.07
N PHE A 201 -7.13 1.19 -10.03
CA PHE A 201 -7.74 1.90 -8.89
C PHE A 201 -6.73 2.21 -7.78
N ALA A 202 -5.55 1.65 -7.86
CA ALA A 202 -4.44 1.97 -7.00
C ALA A 202 -3.11 1.79 -7.73
N ILE A 203 -2.12 2.59 -7.37
CA ILE A 203 -0.78 2.55 -7.96
C ILE A 203 0.28 2.24 -6.92
N HIS A 204 1.33 1.57 -7.37
CA HIS A 204 2.59 1.41 -6.67
C HIS A 204 3.73 1.89 -7.56
N VAL A 205 4.57 2.78 -7.04
CA VAL A 205 5.79 3.22 -7.70
C VAL A 205 6.99 2.89 -6.82
N ASP A 206 7.82 1.98 -7.29
CA ASP A 206 8.99 1.48 -6.55
C ASP A 206 10.11 2.52 -6.56
N ALA A 207 10.45 3.07 -5.40
CA ALA A 207 11.49 4.09 -5.27
C ALA A 207 12.92 3.53 -5.39
N ARG A 208 13.10 2.21 -5.44
CA ARG A 208 14.39 1.60 -5.78
C ARG A 208 14.79 1.86 -7.23
N LEU A 209 13.81 2.15 -8.10
CA LEU A 209 14.04 2.55 -9.48
C LEU A 209 14.57 3.99 -9.60
N ASP A 210 14.13 4.86 -8.70
CA ASP A 210 14.49 6.28 -8.66
C ASP A 210 14.10 6.87 -7.29
N ALA A 211 15.06 7.29 -6.49
CA ALA A 211 14.80 7.81 -5.14
C ALA A 211 13.91 9.07 -5.13
N SER A 212 13.84 9.82 -6.23
CA SER A 212 12.96 10.99 -6.35
C SER A 212 11.47 10.63 -6.26
N ILE A 213 11.11 9.35 -6.46
CA ILE A 213 9.74 8.85 -6.34
C ILE A 213 9.16 9.09 -4.95
N LEU A 214 9.97 9.07 -3.89
CA LEU A 214 9.50 9.38 -2.53
C LEU A 214 8.96 10.82 -2.38
N ASN A 215 9.26 11.69 -3.34
CA ASN A 215 8.77 13.06 -3.43
C ASN A 215 7.73 13.24 -4.55
N LEU A 216 7.16 12.13 -5.08
CA LEU A 216 6.12 12.18 -6.10
C LEU A 216 4.92 13.00 -5.59
N ASP A 217 4.54 14.01 -6.36
CA ASP A 217 3.42 14.88 -6.02
C ASP A 217 2.11 14.30 -6.54
N LEU A 218 1.34 13.69 -5.62
CA LEU A 218 -0.02 13.21 -5.87
C LEU A 218 -1.07 14.08 -5.17
N LYS A 219 -0.75 15.31 -4.76
CA LYS A 219 -1.64 16.17 -3.96
C LYS A 219 -2.56 17.06 -4.81
N LYS A 220 -2.63 16.82 -6.11
CA LYS A 220 -3.45 17.65 -7.03
C LYS A 220 -4.88 17.15 -7.07
N GLU A 221 -5.76 17.89 -6.42
CA GLU A 221 -7.19 17.64 -6.38
C GLU A 221 -7.89 17.87 -7.72
N ASN A 222 -8.89 17.03 -8.01
CA ASN A 222 -9.75 17.13 -9.20
C ASN A 222 -8.97 17.20 -10.52
N GLN A 223 -7.76 16.71 -10.53
CA GLN A 223 -6.95 16.65 -11.75
C GLN A 223 -6.51 15.22 -12.03
N ARG A 224 -7.14 14.60 -13.02
CA ARG A 224 -6.80 13.24 -13.46
C ARG A 224 -5.29 13.05 -13.58
N ILE A 225 -4.79 11.92 -13.10
CA ILE A 225 -3.35 11.61 -13.06
C ILE A 225 -2.69 11.65 -14.44
N ASP A 226 -3.42 11.25 -15.51
CA ASP A 226 -2.91 11.30 -16.90
C ASP A 226 -2.80 12.72 -17.46
N LYS A 227 -3.40 13.72 -16.79
CA LYS A 227 -3.20 15.15 -17.10
C LYS A 227 -2.00 15.71 -16.34
N THR A 228 -1.78 15.26 -15.12
CA THR A 228 -0.60 15.63 -14.34
C THR A 228 0.66 14.97 -14.89
N TYR A 229 0.55 13.69 -15.29
CA TYR A 229 1.63 12.87 -15.81
C TYR A 229 1.25 12.28 -17.17
N PRO A 230 1.56 12.98 -18.30
CA PRO A 230 1.04 12.61 -19.64
C PRO A 230 1.40 11.20 -20.12
N LYS A 231 2.49 10.61 -19.62
CA LYS A 231 2.90 9.24 -19.96
C LYS A 231 2.13 8.16 -19.15
N PHE A 232 1.32 8.58 -18.18
CA PHE A 232 0.58 7.63 -17.33
C PHE A 232 -0.36 6.75 -18.13
N ALA A 233 -1.11 7.32 -19.08
CA ALA A 233 -2.05 6.60 -19.91
C ALA A 233 -1.38 5.51 -20.79
N GLU A 234 -0.18 5.75 -21.27
CA GLU A 234 0.61 4.78 -22.03
C GLU A 234 1.09 3.64 -21.11
N TRP A 235 1.64 4.00 -19.97
CA TRP A 235 2.05 3.01 -18.95
C TRP A 235 0.86 2.18 -18.47
N ALA A 236 -0.28 2.79 -18.20
CA ALA A 236 -1.48 2.11 -17.72
C ALA A 236 -1.96 1.01 -18.67
N LYS A 237 -1.82 1.22 -20.00
CA LYS A 237 -2.19 0.22 -21.02
C LYS A 237 -1.19 -0.92 -21.16
N THR A 238 0.10 -0.62 -21.00
CA THR A 238 1.16 -1.57 -21.37
C THR A 238 1.83 -2.19 -20.15
N ARG A 239 1.79 -1.52 -18.99
CA ARG A 239 2.59 -1.83 -17.78
C ARG A 239 4.10 -1.92 -18.07
N ASP A 240 4.58 -1.27 -19.17
CA ASP A 240 5.98 -1.28 -19.53
C ASP A 240 6.81 -0.56 -18.46
N PRO A 241 7.74 -1.24 -17.77
CA PRO A 241 8.57 -0.65 -16.73
C PRO A 241 9.57 0.40 -17.26
N GLN A 242 9.77 0.47 -18.58
CA GLN A 242 10.59 1.49 -19.23
C GLN A 242 9.88 2.85 -19.28
N ILE A 243 8.56 2.87 -19.20
CA ILE A 243 7.78 4.11 -19.19
C ILE A 243 7.82 4.70 -17.79
N LYS A 244 8.73 5.64 -17.57
CA LYS A 244 8.84 6.40 -16.32
C LYS A 244 7.79 7.52 -16.31
N TRP A 245 6.54 7.14 -16.12
CA TRP A 245 5.39 8.04 -16.23
C TRP A 245 5.42 9.19 -15.20
N TRP A 246 6.12 9.03 -14.10
CA TRP A 246 6.28 10.02 -13.02
C TRP A 246 7.31 11.13 -13.32
N LYS A 247 7.94 11.13 -14.53
CA LYS A 247 8.92 12.12 -14.99
C LYS A 247 8.35 13.14 -15.95
#